data_a5de74a7608f5922af03d6a50af16981
#
_entry.id   a5de74a7608f5922af03d6a50af16981
#
_cell.length_a   1.000
_cell.length_b   1.000
_cell.length_c   1.000
_cell.angle_alpha   90.00
_cell.angle_beta   90.00
_cell.angle_gamma   90.00
#
_symmetry.space_group_name_H-M   'P 1'
#
loop_
_entity.id
_entity.type
_entity.pdbx_description
1 polymer ?
#
loop_
_entity_poly.entity_id
_entity_poly.type
_entity_poly.pdbx_seq_one_letter_code
_entity_poly.pdbx_strand_id
1 'polypeptide(L)' 'MVSRIHFEDEDEAVRAAEAIDAAGHEVALVKERFAGEDDDEAIDHVVATPASAQQVRDLLGEDVFVETDQL' A
#
# COMPACT_ATOMS: atom_id res chain seq x y z
N MET A 1 7.69 10.52 -7.97
CA MET A 1 7.92 9.46 -6.97
C MET A 1 6.59 8.93 -6.47
N VAL A 2 6.43 7.62 -6.48
CA VAL A 2 5.23 6.95 -5.95
C VAL A 2 5.69 5.93 -4.92
N SER A 3 5.08 5.96 -3.75
CA SER A 3 5.31 4.97 -2.70
C SER A 3 4.21 3.92 -2.76
N ARG A 4 4.58 2.65 -2.71
CA ARG A 4 3.64 1.53 -2.73
C ARG A 4 3.84 0.69 -1.49
N ILE A 5 2.74 0.38 -0.84
CA ILE A 5 2.74 -0.45 0.37
C ILE A 5 1.90 -1.69 0.07
N HIS A 6 2.46 -2.86 0.30
CA HIS A 6 1.80 -4.13 0.04
C HIS A 6 1.23 -4.71 1.32
N PHE A 7 -0.03 -5.10 1.28
CA PHE A 7 -0.72 -5.73 2.41
C PHE A 7 -1.35 -7.03 1.97
N GLU A 8 -1.31 -8.03 2.82
CA GLU A 8 -2.01 -9.30 2.59
C GLU A 8 -3.48 -9.22 2.98
N ASP A 9 -3.81 -8.30 3.90
CA ASP A 9 -5.15 -8.15 4.43
C ASP A 9 -5.79 -6.88 3.88
N GLU A 10 -6.99 -7.02 3.34
CA GLU A 10 -7.75 -5.89 2.79
C GLU A 10 -8.04 -4.84 3.86
N ASP A 11 -8.41 -5.26 5.07
CA ASP A 11 -8.74 -4.33 6.15
C ASP A 11 -7.54 -3.46 6.53
N GLU A 12 -6.35 -4.06 6.56
CA GLU A 12 -5.13 -3.31 6.84
C GLU A 12 -4.82 -2.31 5.72
N ALA A 13 -5.03 -2.72 4.48
CA ALA A 13 -4.81 -1.84 3.33
C ALA A 13 -5.75 -0.65 3.36
N VAL A 14 -7.04 -0.89 3.67
CA VAL A 14 -8.03 0.18 3.76
C VAL A 14 -7.68 1.16 4.88
N ARG A 15 -7.28 0.66 6.03
CA ARG A 15 -6.88 1.51 7.17
C ARG A 15 -5.67 2.36 6.82
N ALA A 16 -4.70 1.77 6.14
CA ALA A 16 -3.52 2.50 5.70
C ALA A 16 -3.89 3.60 4.71
N ALA A 17 -4.75 3.28 3.75
CA ALA A 17 -5.23 4.26 2.77
C ALA A 17 -5.97 5.40 3.45
N GLU A 18 -6.84 5.09 4.42
CA GLU A 18 -7.57 6.12 5.16
C GLU A 18 -6.64 7.02 5.96
N ALA A 19 -5.61 6.46 6.58
CA ALA A 19 -4.65 7.25 7.36
C ALA A 19 -3.87 8.21 6.47
N ILE A 20 -3.47 7.76 5.28
CA ILE A 20 -2.75 8.59 4.32
C ILE A 20 -3.66 9.70 3.79
N ASP A 21 -4.90 9.37 3.46
CA ASP A 21 -5.88 10.33 2.99
C ASP A 21 -6.17 11.39 4.06
N ALA A 22 -6.34 10.96 5.30
CA ALA A 22 -6.59 11.86 6.43
C ALA A 22 -5.43 12.83 6.68
N ALA A 23 -4.22 12.44 6.31
CA ALA A 23 -3.05 13.31 6.42
C ALA A 23 -2.94 14.31 5.27
N GLY A 24 -3.86 14.28 4.30
CA GLY A 24 -3.89 15.21 3.19
C GLY A 24 -3.13 14.75 1.96
N HIS A 25 -2.72 13.49 1.91
CA HIS A 25 -2.04 12.92 0.74
C HIS A 25 -3.01 12.18 -0.16
N GLU A 26 -2.76 12.22 -1.46
CA GLU A 26 -3.51 11.40 -2.39
C GLU A 26 -3.16 9.93 -2.16
N VAL A 27 -4.14 9.06 -2.34
CA VAL A 27 -3.96 7.63 -2.13
C VAL A 27 -4.86 6.86 -3.09
N ALA A 28 -4.35 5.75 -3.60
CA ALA A 28 -5.10 4.81 -4.43
C ALA A 28 -4.93 3.41 -3.87
N LEU A 29 -6.01 2.65 -3.84
CA LEU A 29 -5.98 1.25 -3.41
C LEU A 29 -6.15 0.37 -4.63
N VAL A 30 -5.15 -0.47 -4.90
CA VAL A 30 -5.14 -1.34 -6.07
C VAL A 30 -5.09 -2.79 -5.60
N LYS A 31 -5.92 -3.64 -6.19
CA LYS A 31 -5.89 -5.09 -5.95
C LYS A 31 -5.17 -5.76 -7.10
N GLU A 32 -4.10 -6.49 -6.80
CA GLU A 32 -3.39 -7.26 -7.78
C GLU A 32 -3.64 -8.75 -7.52
N ARG A 33 -4.06 -9.46 -8.56
CA ARG A 33 -4.23 -10.91 -8.48
C ARG A 33 -3.02 -11.58 -9.08
N PHE A 34 -2.41 -12.47 -8.31
CA PHE A 34 -1.42 -13.35 -8.83
C PHE A 34 -2.09 -14.69 -9.16
N ALA A 35 -2.12 -15.05 -10.43
CA ALA A 35 -2.60 -16.34 -10.85
C ALA A 35 -1.53 -17.37 -10.45
N GLY A 36 -1.74 -18.02 -9.31
CA GLY A 36 -0.95 -19.19 -8.95
C GLY A 36 -1.41 -20.40 -9.73
N GLU A 37 -0.54 -21.38 -9.91
CA GLU A 37 -0.88 -22.65 -10.58
C GLU A 37 -1.87 -23.48 -9.78
N ASP A 38 -2.02 -23.18 -8.51
CA ASP A 38 -2.98 -23.82 -7.62
C ASP A 38 -4.16 -22.89 -7.38
N ASP A 39 -5.27 -23.46 -6.94
CA ASP A 39 -6.51 -22.73 -6.69
C ASP A 39 -6.39 -21.62 -5.62
N ASP A 40 -5.23 -21.43 -5.06
CA ASP A 40 -4.98 -20.37 -4.10
C ASP A 40 -4.74 -19.05 -4.83
N GLU A 41 -5.80 -18.25 -4.91
CA GLU A 41 -5.68 -16.88 -5.40
C GLU A 41 -5.01 -16.03 -4.32
N ALA A 42 -3.75 -15.70 -4.52
CA ALA A 42 -3.10 -14.70 -3.71
C ALA A 42 -3.51 -13.33 -4.22
N ILE A 43 -4.24 -12.59 -3.40
CA ILE A 43 -4.61 -11.21 -3.70
C ILE A 43 -3.68 -10.31 -2.93
N ASP A 44 -2.95 -9.46 -3.63
CA ASP A 44 -2.11 -8.45 -3.03
C ASP A 44 -2.84 -7.11 -3.04
N HIS A 45 -2.93 -6.47 -1.89
CA HIS A 45 -3.54 -5.16 -1.76
C HIS A 45 -2.45 -4.11 -1.71
N VAL A 46 -2.40 -3.27 -2.73
CA VAL A 46 -1.35 -2.26 -2.87
C VAL A 46 -1.95 -0.88 -2.62
N VAL A 47 -1.36 -0.15 -1.68
CA VAL A 47 -1.70 1.25 -1.42
C VAL A 47 -0.64 2.11 -2.09
N ALA A 48 -1.05 2.92 -3.05
CA ALA A 48 -0.14 3.80 -3.79
C ALA A 48 -0.40 5.25 -3.40
N THR A 49 0.65 6.01 -3.14
CA THR A 49 0.55 7.40 -2.75
C THR A 49 1.78 8.18 -3.22
N PRO A 50 1.64 9.47 -3.58
CA PRO A 50 2.80 10.32 -3.89
C PRO A 50 3.58 10.74 -2.64
N ALA A 51 3.09 10.45 -1.44
CA ALA A 51 3.82 10.74 -0.21
C ALA A 51 5.15 9.98 -0.19
N SER A 52 6.18 10.55 0.43
CA SER A 52 7.48 9.88 0.54
C SER A 52 7.42 8.67 1.45
N ALA A 53 8.38 7.75 1.31
CA ALA A 53 8.47 6.59 2.18
C ALA A 53 8.55 6.99 3.66
N GLN A 54 9.27 8.06 3.96
CA GLN A 54 9.38 8.57 5.34
C GLN A 54 8.03 9.05 5.87
N GLN A 55 7.27 9.78 5.05
CA GLN A 55 5.95 10.25 5.44
C GLN A 55 5.00 9.08 5.68
N VAL A 56 5.06 8.05 4.82
CA VAL A 56 4.24 6.85 4.99
C VAL A 56 4.59 6.14 6.29
N ARG A 57 5.87 5.98 6.59
CA ARG A 57 6.31 5.33 7.82
C ARG A 57 5.91 6.12 9.06
N ASP A 58 5.93 7.45 8.98
CA ASP A 58 5.49 8.29 10.09
C ASP A 58 4.00 8.11 10.40
N LEU A 59 3.20 7.81 9.37
CA LEU A 59 1.76 7.61 9.52
C LEU A 59 1.39 6.19 9.91
N LEU A 60 2.09 5.19 9.35
CA LEU A 60 1.72 3.79 9.48
C LEU A 60 2.64 3.00 10.41
N GLY A 61 3.80 3.56 10.78
CA GLY A 61 4.79 2.88 11.60
C GLY A 61 5.98 2.39 10.76
N GLU A 62 7.08 2.09 11.43
CA GLU A 62 8.32 1.67 10.78
C GLU A 62 8.28 0.23 10.28
N ASP A 63 7.31 -0.55 10.71
CA ASP A 63 7.18 -1.96 10.34
C ASP A 63 6.64 -2.18 8.94
N VAL A 64 6.10 -1.13 8.31
CA VAL A 64 5.54 -1.26 6.96
C VAL A 64 6.64 -1.30 5.92
N PHE A 65 6.47 -2.18 4.95
CA PHE A 65 7.39 -2.27 3.82
C PHE A 65 6.91 -1.33 2.72
N VAL A 66 7.73 -0.33 2.40
CA VAL A 66 7.40 0.67 1.40
C VAL A 66 8.33 0.54 0.21
N GLU A 67 7.77 0.33 -0.96
CA GLU A 67 8.51 0.37 -2.22
C GLU A 67 8.35 1.76 -2.83
N THR A 68 9.43 2.32 -3.34
CA THR A 68 9.38 3.60 -4.03
C THR A 68 9.78 3.42 -5.48
N ASP A 69 8.95 3.93 -6.38
CA ASP A 69 9.25 3.99 -7.81
C ASP A 69 9.65 5.42 -8.16
N GLN A 70 10.83 5.55 -8.69
CA GLN A 70 11.29 6.81 -9.26
C GLN A 70 11.25 6.68 -10.78
N LEU A 71 10.45 7.53 -11.37
CA LEU A 71 10.44 7.66 -12.81
C LEU A 71 11.45 8.71 -13.24
#